data_75c2f1c30d4432effc477c0272c6a1a7
#
_entry.id   75c2f1c30d4432effc477c0272c6a1a7
#
_cell.length_a   1.000
_cell.length_b   1.000
_cell.length_c   1.000
_cell.angle_alpha   90.00
_cell.angle_beta   90.00
_cell.angle_gamma   90.00
#
_symmetry.space_group_name_H-M   'P 1'
#
loop_
_entity.id
_entity.type
_entity.pdbx_description
1 polymer ?
#
loop_
_entity_poly.entity_id
_entity_poly.type
_entity_poly.pdbx_seq_one_letter_code
_entity_poly.pdbx_strand_id
1 'polypeptide(L)'
;MMQAYRTENSYRSAARLSPAELRAAMANGEILQATALAFDTRRQLRFELGGVKAVMPFAQCADGAETGTVRDIAVLTRVGRPTCFVIEGLDTDEDGAPCYRLSRAEAQRLCKAEYLDTLSPGDILPCTVTHIEPFGAFCDVGCGISALLPIDCMSVSRISSPADRVSVGQQILCAIKNRDAQGRFVLTIRELLGTWAENAARFTVGETVVGIVRSVEDYGTFIEIAPNLAGLAESCTGLTPGQAVSVYIKNILPEKMKIKLVIVNHALSQPHRFELRYFITEGHLDRWVYSTPECPKRIETDFAVAACNPG
;
A
#
# COMPACT_ATOMS: atom_id res chain seq x y z
N MET A 1 5.95 -16.58 -21.88
CA MET A 1 5.40 -15.27 -21.49
C MET A 1 5.66 -15.16 -19.99
N MET A 2 6.43 -14.17 -19.52
CA MET A 2 6.66 -14.02 -18.07
C MET A 2 5.32 -13.79 -17.36
N GLN A 3 5.07 -14.52 -16.28
CA GLN A 3 3.85 -14.38 -15.48
C GLN A 3 3.89 -13.02 -14.79
N ALA A 4 2.83 -12.21 -14.98
CA ALA A 4 2.74 -10.91 -14.29
C ALA A 4 2.23 -11.13 -12.87
N TYR A 5 3.07 -10.90 -11.87
CA TYR A 5 2.68 -10.97 -10.45
C TYR A 5 1.87 -9.74 -10.06
N ARG A 6 0.75 -9.96 -9.37
CA ARG A 6 -0.24 -8.95 -9.01
C ARG A 6 -0.66 -9.08 -7.54
N THR A 7 -1.28 -8.06 -7.02
CA THR A 7 -1.94 -8.13 -5.71
C THR A 7 -3.17 -9.03 -5.76
N GLU A 8 -3.55 -9.64 -4.65
CA GLU A 8 -4.80 -10.38 -4.55
C GLU A 8 -5.99 -9.51 -4.95
N ASN A 9 -7.05 -10.12 -5.46
CA ASN A 9 -8.21 -9.48 -6.11
C ASN A 9 -7.94 -8.91 -7.52
N SER A 10 -6.75 -9.13 -8.09
CA SER A 10 -6.39 -8.68 -9.44
C SER A 10 -6.07 -9.83 -10.40
N TYR A 11 -6.16 -11.07 -9.94
CA TYR A 11 -5.97 -12.27 -10.75
C TYR A 11 -7.26 -12.71 -11.46
N ARG A 12 -7.12 -13.58 -12.46
CA ARG A 12 -8.24 -14.18 -13.16
C ARG A 12 -9.05 -15.07 -12.20
N SER A 13 -10.35 -14.85 -12.14
CA SER A 13 -11.23 -15.63 -11.26
C SER A 13 -11.43 -17.05 -11.79
N ALA A 14 -11.15 -18.04 -10.95
CA ALA A 14 -11.35 -19.44 -11.26
C ALA A 14 -12.81 -19.90 -11.09
N ALA A 15 -13.67 -19.12 -10.46
CA ALA A 15 -15.04 -19.50 -10.13
C ALA A 15 -15.93 -19.81 -11.36
N ARG A 16 -15.58 -19.24 -12.52
CA ARG A 16 -16.37 -19.40 -13.76
C ARG A 16 -15.62 -20.09 -14.89
N LEU A 17 -14.44 -20.63 -14.60
CA LEU A 17 -13.64 -21.32 -15.61
C LEU A 17 -14.22 -22.73 -15.89
N SER A 18 -14.19 -23.13 -17.15
CA SER A 18 -14.52 -24.48 -17.55
C SER A 18 -13.47 -25.51 -17.08
N PRO A 19 -13.81 -26.79 -16.98
CA PRO A 19 -12.83 -27.81 -16.61
C PRO A 19 -11.62 -27.89 -17.56
N ALA A 20 -11.79 -27.54 -18.83
CA ALA A 20 -10.68 -27.46 -19.79
C ALA A 20 -9.74 -26.33 -19.50
N GLU A 21 -10.26 -25.12 -19.16
CA GLU A 21 -9.46 -23.95 -18.77
C GLU A 21 -8.75 -24.18 -17.44
N LEU A 22 -9.40 -24.81 -16.45
CA LEU A 22 -8.76 -25.15 -15.18
C LEU A 22 -7.61 -26.14 -15.36
N ARG A 23 -7.76 -27.16 -16.24
CA ARG A 23 -6.66 -28.08 -16.58
C ARG A 23 -5.52 -27.38 -17.31
N ALA A 24 -5.83 -26.47 -18.21
CA ALA A 24 -4.82 -25.66 -18.89
C ALA A 24 -4.06 -24.75 -17.91
N ALA A 25 -4.76 -24.08 -17.01
CA ALA A 25 -4.15 -23.25 -15.96
C ALA A 25 -3.26 -24.08 -15.03
N MET A 26 -3.71 -25.28 -14.63
CA MET A 26 -2.91 -26.23 -13.83
C MET A 26 -1.62 -26.63 -14.56
N ALA A 27 -1.72 -27.02 -15.84
CA ALA A 27 -0.56 -27.43 -16.64
C ALA A 27 0.46 -26.31 -16.85
N ASN A 28 -0.01 -25.06 -16.91
CA ASN A 28 0.82 -23.88 -17.11
C ASN A 28 1.33 -23.24 -15.79
N GLY A 29 0.93 -23.74 -14.62
CA GLY A 29 1.23 -23.11 -13.33
C GLY A 29 0.63 -21.70 -13.19
N GLU A 30 -0.50 -21.41 -13.88
CA GLU A 30 -1.13 -20.10 -13.87
C GLU A 30 -1.65 -19.76 -12.46
N ILE A 31 -1.33 -18.56 -11.99
CA ILE A 31 -1.90 -18.06 -10.73
C ILE A 31 -3.32 -17.58 -11.02
N LEU A 32 -4.28 -18.19 -10.34
CA LEU A 32 -5.69 -17.85 -10.34
C LEU A 32 -6.13 -17.34 -8.98
N GLN A 33 -7.38 -16.88 -8.88
CA GLN A 33 -8.00 -16.55 -7.60
C GLN A 33 -9.43 -17.06 -7.51
N ALA A 34 -9.88 -17.31 -6.28
CA ALA A 34 -11.27 -17.52 -5.92
C ALA A 34 -11.53 -17.07 -4.49
N THR A 35 -12.81 -16.87 -4.13
CA THR A 35 -13.20 -16.56 -2.76
C THR A 35 -13.18 -17.82 -1.92
N ALA A 36 -12.46 -17.80 -0.78
CA ALA A 36 -12.51 -18.90 0.18
C ALA A 36 -13.89 -18.95 0.86
N LEU A 37 -14.54 -20.10 0.80
CA LEU A 37 -15.92 -20.28 1.28
C LEU A 37 -15.99 -20.60 2.78
N ALA A 38 -15.07 -21.43 3.26
CA ALA A 38 -15.04 -21.88 4.64
C ALA A 38 -13.62 -22.36 5.02
N PHE A 39 -13.34 -22.42 6.32
CA PHE A 39 -12.24 -23.19 6.88
C PHE A 39 -12.83 -24.35 7.68
N ASP A 40 -12.48 -25.57 7.35
CA ASP A 40 -13.13 -26.76 7.89
C ASP A 40 -12.34 -27.42 9.04
N THR A 41 -12.93 -28.46 9.61
CA THR A 41 -12.37 -29.23 10.75
C THR A 41 -11.09 -29.99 10.39
N ARG A 42 -10.79 -30.19 9.12
CA ARG A 42 -9.54 -30.81 8.61
C ARG A 42 -8.43 -29.78 8.44
N ARG A 43 -8.64 -28.55 8.91
CA ARG A 43 -7.70 -27.45 8.78
C ARG A 43 -7.37 -27.13 7.33
N GLN A 44 -8.40 -26.96 6.47
CA GLN A 44 -8.24 -26.56 5.08
C GLN A 44 -9.26 -25.49 4.68
N LEU A 45 -8.86 -24.57 3.80
CA LEU A 45 -9.77 -23.64 3.15
C LEU A 45 -10.49 -24.36 2.01
N ARG A 46 -11.79 -24.12 1.89
CA ARG A 46 -12.66 -24.69 0.86
C ARG A 46 -13.00 -23.64 -0.19
N PHE A 47 -13.01 -24.05 -1.43
CA PHE A 47 -13.33 -23.24 -2.61
C PHE A 47 -14.25 -24.02 -3.55
N GLU A 48 -14.78 -23.30 -4.54
CA GLU A 48 -15.48 -23.87 -5.69
C GLU A 48 -14.91 -23.24 -6.98
N LEU A 49 -14.47 -24.08 -7.91
CA LEU A 49 -13.89 -23.69 -9.18
C LEU A 49 -14.69 -24.29 -10.31
N GLY A 50 -15.42 -23.45 -11.08
CA GLY A 50 -16.22 -23.94 -12.21
C GLY A 50 -17.24 -25.02 -11.83
N GLY A 51 -17.81 -24.97 -10.62
CA GLY A 51 -18.74 -25.98 -10.10
C GLY A 51 -18.07 -27.23 -9.50
N VAL A 52 -16.74 -27.30 -9.44
CA VAL A 52 -15.97 -28.38 -8.83
C VAL A 52 -15.42 -27.94 -7.47
N LYS A 53 -15.53 -28.82 -6.48
CA LYS A 53 -14.93 -28.58 -5.15
C LYS A 53 -13.42 -28.39 -5.27
N ALA A 54 -12.86 -27.52 -4.44
CA ALA A 54 -11.42 -27.37 -4.30
C ALA A 54 -11.04 -27.10 -2.84
N VAL A 55 -9.86 -27.57 -2.45
CA VAL A 55 -9.34 -27.48 -1.08
C VAL A 55 -7.91 -26.96 -1.09
N MET A 56 -7.59 -26.20 -0.05
CA MET A 56 -6.24 -25.72 0.22
C MET A 56 -5.90 -26.11 1.65
N PRO A 57 -5.04 -27.13 1.86
CA PRO A 57 -4.57 -27.52 3.19
C PRO A 57 -3.92 -26.37 3.91
N PHE A 58 -3.96 -26.35 5.24
CA PHE A 58 -3.38 -25.28 6.07
C PHE A 58 -1.93 -24.98 5.69
N ALA A 59 -1.11 -26.01 5.50
CA ALA A 59 0.29 -25.88 5.09
C ALA A 59 0.47 -25.14 3.74
N GLN A 60 -0.55 -25.16 2.86
CA GLN A 60 -0.55 -24.51 1.56
C GLN A 60 -1.27 -23.15 1.56
N CYS A 61 -1.80 -22.69 2.71
CA CYS A 61 -2.53 -21.43 2.79
C CYS A 61 -1.63 -20.20 2.78
N ALA A 62 -0.36 -20.34 3.14
CA ALA A 62 0.64 -19.28 3.05
C ALA A 62 2.06 -19.89 3.11
N ASP A 63 3.00 -19.22 2.49
CA ASP A 63 4.42 -19.55 2.63
C ASP A 63 4.85 -19.36 4.10
N GLY A 64 5.43 -20.42 4.69
CA GLY A 64 5.73 -20.51 6.12
C GLY A 64 4.61 -21.10 7.01
N ALA A 65 3.44 -21.44 6.47
CA ALA A 65 2.40 -22.11 7.27
C ALA A 65 2.81 -23.51 7.69
N GLU A 66 3.53 -24.22 6.85
CA GLU A 66 4.07 -25.57 7.15
C GLU A 66 5.10 -25.53 8.29
N THR A 67 5.91 -24.49 8.38
CA THR A 67 6.96 -24.32 9.40
C THR A 67 6.44 -23.68 10.70
N GLY A 68 5.15 -23.35 10.78
CA GLY A 68 4.53 -22.72 11.95
C GLY A 68 4.84 -21.24 12.13
N THR A 69 5.46 -20.58 11.13
CA THR A 69 5.73 -19.14 11.19
C THR A 69 4.48 -18.30 10.92
N VAL A 70 3.44 -18.92 10.32
CA VAL A 70 2.15 -18.27 10.05
C VAL A 70 1.15 -18.65 11.14
N ARG A 71 0.53 -17.64 11.78
CA ARG A 71 -0.50 -17.84 12.80
C ARG A 71 -1.80 -18.29 12.16
N ASP A 72 -2.57 -19.15 12.84
CA ASP A 72 -3.88 -19.65 12.38
C ASP A 72 -4.83 -18.52 11.96
N ILE A 73 -4.84 -17.42 12.72
CA ILE A 73 -5.70 -16.27 12.42
C ILE A 73 -5.47 -15.68 11.02
N ALA A 74 -4.24 -15.72 10.52
CA ALA A 74 -3.92 -15.21 9.18
C ALA A 74 -4.57 -16.06 8.07
N VAL A 75 -4.80 -17.35 8.32
CA VAL A 75 -5.50 -18.26 7.43
C VAL A 75 -7.02 -18.13 7.61
N LEU A 76 -7.50 -18.12 8.85
CA LEU A 76 -8.93 -18.00 9.14
C LEU A 76 -9.56 -16.73 8.58
N THR A 77 -8.83 -15.62 8.58
CA THR A 77 -9.29 -14.34 8.01
C THR A 77 -9.38 -14.34 6.49
N ARG A 78 -8.97 -15.41 5.81
CA ARG A 78 -9.13 -15.56 4.35
C ARG A 78 -10.56 -15.94 3.95
N VAL A 79 -11.35 -16.52 4.83
CA VAL A 79 -12.74 -16.87 4.56
C VAL A 79 -13.52 -15.61 4.15
N GLY A 80 -14.26 -15.71 3.06
CA GLY A 80 -14.99 -14.61 2.45
C GLY A 80 -14.13 -13.63 1.63
N ARG A 81 -12.82 -13.88 1.48
CA ARG A 81 -11.92 -12.99 0.73
C ARG A 81 -11.37 -13.66 -0.52
N PRO A 82 -11.12 -12.90 -1.61
CA PRO A 82 -10.35 -13.37 -2.74
C PRO A 82 -8.98 -13.85 -2.26
N THR A 83 -8.58 -15.02 -2.73
CA THR A 83 -7.32 -15.67 -2.39
C THR A 83 -6.70 -16.18 -3.66
N CYS A 84 -5.45 -15.82 -3.95
CA CYS A 84 -4.72 -16.30 -5.10
C CYS A 84 -4.10 -17.69 -4.82
N PHE A 85 -3.91 -18.49 -5.85
CA PHE A 85 -3.33 -19.81 -5.76
C PHE A 85 -2.88 -20.34 -7.12
N VAL A 86 -2.06 -21.36 -7.10
CA VAL A 86 -1.86 -22.29 -8.22
C VAL A 86 -2.65 -23.58 -7.96
N ILE A 87 -3.08 -24.26 -9.02
CA ILE A 87 -3.70 -25.59 -8.91
C ILE A 87 -2.58 -26.62 -8.96
N GLU A 88 -2.37 -27.36 -7.86
CA GLU A 88 -1.34 -28.40 -7.77
C GLU A 88 -1.77 -29.73 -8.39
N GLY A 89 -3.06 -30.04 -8.33
CA GLY A 89 -3.57 -31.32 -8.80
C GLY A 89 -5.08 -31.41 -8.78
N LEU A 90 -5.58 -32.50 -9.37
CA LEU A 90 -6.97 -32.90 -9.32
C LEU A 90 -7.04 -34.29 -8.68
N ASP A 91 -7.59 -34.36 -7.49
CA ASP A 91 -7.77 -35.56 -6.69
C ASP A 91 -9.26 -35.95 -6.66
N THR A 92 -9.62 -36.95 -5.88
CA THR A 92 -10.99 -37.31 -5.56
C THR A 92 -11.25 -37.03 -4.07
N ASP A 93 -12.43 -36.49 -3.75
CA ASP A 93 -12.87 -36.34 -2.37
C ASP A 93 -13.36 -37.71 -1.80
N GLU A 94 -13.82 -37.71 -0.54
CA GLU A 94 -14.30 -38.92 0.14
C GLU A 94 -15.54 -39.52 -0.51
N ASP A 95 -16.31 -38.73 -1.22
CA ASP A 95 -17.49 -39.14 -1.95
C ASP A 95 -17.15 -39.67 -3.36
N GLY A 96 -15.85 -39.71 -3.72
CA GLY A 96 -15.36 -40.10 -5.04
C GLY A 96 -15.53 -39.02 -6.11
N ALA A 97 -15.90 -37.81 -5.73
CA ALA A 97 -16.06 -36.67 -6.65
C ALA A 97 -14.74 -35.98 -6.89
N PRO A 98 -14.53 -35.38 -8.09
CA PRO A 98 -13.32 -34.63 -8.39
C PRO A 98 -13.16 -33.42 -7.45
N CYS A 99 -11.92 -33.19 -6.97
CA CYS A 99 -11.56 -32.12 -6.05
C CYS A 99 -10.18 -31.55 -6.41
N TYR A 100 -10.11 -30.25 -6.71
CA TYR A 100 -8.83 -29.58 -6.97
C TYR A 100 -8.06 -29.35 -5.68
N ARG A 101 -6.75 -29.60 -5.72
CA ARG A 101 -5.81 -29.20 -4.64
C ARG A 101 -5.13 -27.91 -5.01
N LEU A 102 -5.19 -26.92 -4.11
CA LEU A 102 -4.72 -25.56 -4.32
C LEU A 102 -3.55 -25.23 -3.40
N SER A 103 -2.63 -24.37 -3.87
CA SER A 103 -1.54 -23.84 -3.09
C SER A 103 -1.39 -22.34 -3.28
N ARG A 104 -1.62 -21.57 -2.20
CA ARG A 104 -1.24 -20.17 -2.12
C ARG A 104 0.24 -20.02 -1.75
N ALA A 105 0.76 -20.93 -0.94
CA ALA A 105 2.17 -20.96 -0.57
C ALA A 105 3.07 -21.03 -1.80
N GLU A 106 2.72 -21.86 -2.79
CA GLU A 106 3.48 -21.96 -4.04
C GLU A 106 3.35 -20.68 -4.87
N ALA A 107 2.16 -20.10 -5.01
CA ALA A 107 1.99 -18.81 -5.67
C ALA A 107 2.85 -17.71 -5.03
N GLN A 108 2.96 -17.69 -3.69
CA GLN A 108 3.82 -16.76 -2.96
C GLN A 108 5.31 -17.04 -3.16
N ARG A 109 5.74 -18.30 -3.20
CA ARG A 109 7.14 -18.67 -3.46
C ARG A 109 7.57 -18.25 -4.86
N LEU A 110 6.74 -18.50 -5.87
CA LEU A 110 6.98 -18.05 -7.24
C LEU A 110 7.05 -16.52 -7.32
N CYS A 111 6.10 -15.81 -6.69
CA CYS A 111 6.11 -14.36 -6.65
C CYS A 111 7.36 -13.79 -5.99
N LYS A 112 7.83 -14.40 -4.90
CA LYS A 112 9.09 -13.99 -4.26
C LYS A 112 10.27 -14.21 -5.20
N ALA A 113 10.48 -15.44 -5.68
CA ALA A 113 11.64 -15.82 -6.44
C ALA A 113 11.77 -15.11 -7.80
N GLU A 114 10.64 -14.94 -8.51
CA GLU A 114 10.66 -14.42 -9.89
C GLU A 114 10.37 -12.91 -9.97
N TYR A 115 9.87 -12.28 -8.90
CA TYR A 115 9.52 -10.88 -8.90
C TYR A 115 10.11 -10.12 -7.71
N LEU A 116 9.69 -10.42 -6.48
CA LEU A 116 10.06 -9.58 -5.33
C LEU A 116 11.55 -9.62 -5.00
N ASP A 117 12.22 -10.76 -5.21
CA ASP A 117 13.65 -10.90 -4.95
C ASP A 117 14.53 -10.24 -6.03
N THR A 118 13.95 -9.87 -7.17
CA THR A 118 14.64 -9.07 -8.19
C THR A 118 14.61 -7.57 -7.89
N LEU A 119 13.76 -7.14 -6.95
CA LEU A 119 13.58 -5.74 -6.60
C LEU A 119 14.55 -5.28 -5.52
N SER A 120 15.00 -4.05 -5.65
CA SER A 120 15.92 -3.36 -4.76
C SER A 120 15.32 -2.10 -4.12
N PRO A 121 15.90 -1.55 -3.03
CA PRO A 121 15.51 -0.25 -2.52
C PRO A 121 15.52 0.82 -3.62
N GLY A 122 14.47 1.61 -3.70
CA GLY A 122 14.26 2.60 -4.77
C GLY A 122 13.35 2.14 -5.90
N ASP A 123 13.14 0.83 -6.09
CA ASP A 123 12.23 0.32 -7.12
C ASP A 123 10.78 0.64 -6.78
N ILE A 124 10.03 1.05 -7.79
CA ILE A 124 8.61 1.42 -7.67
C ILE A 124 7.75 0.23 -8.05
N LEU A 125 6.78 -0.09 -7.20
CA LEU A 125 5.84 -1.18 -7.43
C LEU A 125 4.41 -0.80 -7.05
N PRO A 126 3.40 -1.37 -7.73
CA PRO A 126 2.01 -1.26 -7.32
C PRO A 126 1.75 -2.16 -6.11
N CYS A 127 0.93 -1.67 -5.19
CA CYS A 127 0.47 -2.47 -4.07
C CYS A 127 -0.99 -2.13 -3.69
N THR A 128 -1.62 -3.00 -2.92
CA THR A 128 -2.98 -2.79 -2.42
C THR A 128 -2.96 -2.71 -0.90
N VAL A 129 -3.52 -1.66 -0.33
CA VAL A 129 -3.63 -1.49 1.12
C VAL A 129 -4.60 -2.54 1.68
N THR A 130 -4.13 -3.39 2.57
CA THR A 130 -4.92 -4.49 3.16
C THR A 130 -5.41 -4.21 4.56
N HIS A 131 -4.65 -3.42 5.33
CA HIS A 131 -4.97 -3.08 6.72
C HIS A 131 -4.29 -1.79 7.13
N ILE A 132 -4.90 -1.04 8.07
CA ILE A 132 -4.38 0.23 8.59
C ILE A 132 -4.28 0.13 10.10
N GLU A 133 -3.08 0.45 10.63
CA GLU A 133 -2.77 0.57 12.05
C GLU A 133 -2.29 1.99 12.36
N PRO A 134 -2.27 2.43 13.61
CA PRO A 134 -1.80 3.79 13.95
C PRO A 134 -0.37 4.10 13.51
N PHE A 135 0.50 3.10 13.43
CA PHE A 135 1.91 3.26 13.05
C PHE A 135 2.17 3.13 11.55
N GLY A 136 1.19 2.69 10.75
CA GLY A 136 1.37 2.51 9.31
C GLY A 136 0.26 1.69 8.66
N ALA A 137 0.42 1.38 7.38
CA ALA A 137 -0.47 0.52 6.62
C ALA A 137 0.26 -0.75 6.16
N PHE A 138 -0.44 -1.86 6.17
CA PHE A 138 0.01 -3.10 5.54
C PHE A 138 -0.49 -3.12 4.10
N CYS A 139 0.41 -3.48 3.19
CA CYS A 139 0.14 -3.52 1.76
C CYS A 139 0.46 -4.91 1.20
N ASP A 140 -0.40 -5.40 0.32
CA ASP A 140 -0.11 -6.55 -0.53
C ASP A 140 0.77 -6.09 -1.70
N VAL A 141 1.95 -6.66 -1.82
CA VAL A 141 2.94 -6.35 -2.88
C VAL A 141 2.99 -7.41 -3.98
N GLY A 142 2.13 -8.42 -3.88
CA GLY A 142 2.00 -9.52 -4.82
C GLY A 142 1.61 -10.82 -4.11
N CYS A 143 0.63 -11.55 -4.67
CA CYS A 143 0.13 -12.82 -4.14
C CYS A 143 -0.25 -12.80 -2.64
N GLY A 144 -0.70 -11.64 -2.12
CA GLY A 144 -1.01 -11.46 -0.71
C GLY A 144 0.21 -11.45 0.21
N ILE A 145 1.40 -11.20 -0.32
CA ILE A 145 2.63 -11.01 0.48
C ILE A 145 2.57 -9.62 1.09
N SER A 146 2.66 -9.56 2.41
CA SER A 146 2.50 -8.33 3.17
C SER A 146 3.79 -7.54 3.30
N ALA A 147 3.73 -6.23 3.05
CA ALA A 147 4.76 -5.26 3.30
C ALA A 147 4.24 -4.15 4.22
N LEU A 148 5.11 -3.44 4.92
CA LEU A 148 4.76 -2.34 5.80
C LEU A 148 5.05 -0.99 5.13
N LEU A 149 4.05 -0.10 5.13
CA LEU A 149 4.18 1.31 4.80
C LEU A 149 4.05 2.13 6.09
N PRO A 150 5.15 2.50 6.76
CA PRO A 150 5.14 3.26 8.01
C PRO A 150 4.55 4.66 7.81
N ILE A 151 3.96 5.23 8.87
CA ILE A 151 3.31 6.55 8.81
C ILE A 151 4.29 7.68 8.43
N ASP A 152 5.54 7.61 8.89
CA ASP A 152 6.61 8.57 8.57
C ASP A 152 7.11 8.46 7.12
N CYS A 153 6.79 7.36 6.44
CA CYS A 153 7.08 7.13 5.03
C CYS A 153 5.91 7.52 4.10
N MET A 154 4.79 8.02 4.65
CA MET A 154 3.62 8.40 3.85
C MET A 154 3.63 9.86 3.42
N SER A 155 4.30 10.74 4.16
CA SER A 155 4.30 12.17 3.87
C SER A 155 5.48 12.86 4.55
N VAL A 156 5.96 13.95 3.95
CA VAL A 156 6.85 14.91 4.60
C VAL A 156 6.07 15.77 5.59
N SER A 157 4.82 16.10 5.26
CA SER A 157 3.90 16.76 6.18
C SER A 157 3.48 15.80 7.29
N ARG A 158 3.45 16.30 8.52
CA ARG A 158 2.99 15.51 9.67
C ARG A 158 1.51 15.14 9.47
N ILE A 159 1.21 13.85 9.60
CA ILE A 159 -0.16 13.32 9.56
C ILE A 159 -0.47 12.63 10.89
N SER A 160 -1.74 12.62 11.28
CA SER A 160 -2.17 12.04 12.56
C SER A 160 -2.48 10.55 12.45
N SER A 161 -2.84 10.11 11.24
CA SER A 161 -3.22 8.73 10.95
C SER A 161 -2.81 8.36 9.52
N PRO A 162 -2.43 7.11 9.26
CA PRO A 162 -2.27 6.61 7.90
C PRO A 162 -3.54 6.75 7.05
N ALA A 163 -4.72 6.72 7.69
CA ALA A 163 -6.01 6.96 7.04
C ALA A 163 -6.14 8.37 6.44
N ASP A 164 -5.30 9.32 6.83
CA ASP A 164 -5.20 10.63 6.18
C ASP A 164 -4.68 10.54 4.74
N ARG A 165 -4.01 9.44 4.38
CA ARG A 165 -3.38 9.23 3.06
C ARG A 165 -4.00 8.10 2.27
N VAL A 166 -4.26 6.95 2.90
CA VAL A 166 -4.65 5.72 2.23
C VAL A 166 -5.91 5.11 2.84
N SER A 167 -6.61 4.27 2.08
CA SER A 167 -7.78 3.51 2.53
C SER A 167 -7.56 2.03 2.30
N VAL A 168 -8.17 1.19 3.12
CA VAL A 168 -8.19 -0.26 2.88
C VAL A 168 -8.83 -0.57 1.53
N GLY A 169 -8.20 -1.44 0.74
CA GLY A 169 -8.60 -1.79 -0.63
C GLY A 169 -8.08 -0.83 -1.71
N GLN A 170 -7.47 0.30 -1.34
CA GLN A 170 -6.91 1.24 -2.30
C GLN A 170 -5.65 0.66 -2.96
N GLN A 171 -5.60 0.76 -4.29
CA GLN A 171 -4.38 0.52 -5.05
C GLN A 171 -3.53 1.78 -5.04
N ILE A 172 -2.26 1.65 -4.69
CA ILE A 172 -1.28 2.73 -4.59
C ILE A 172 0.05 2.31 -5.22
N LEU A 173 0.86 3.30 -5.59
CA LEU A 173 2.26 3.09 -5.94
C LEU A 173 3.13 3.36 -4.71
N CYS A 174 4.13 2.51 -4.49
CA CYS A 174 5.12 2.67 -3.44
C CYS A 174 6.52 2.48 -4.01
N ALA A 175 7.52 3.09 -3.39
CA ALA A 175 8.91 2.69 -3.56
C ALA A 175 9.32 1.77 -2.40
N ILE A 176 10.23 0.84 -2.66
CA ILE A 176 10.86 0.03 -1.62
C ILE A 176 11.86 0.90 -0.89
N LYS A 177 11.68 1.07 0.42
CA LYS A 177 12.65 1.80 1.25
C LYS A 177 13.81 0.92 1.66
N ASN A 178 13.52 -0.24 2.23
CA ASN A 178 14.48 -1.27 2.62
C ASN A 178 13.75 -2.60 2.87
N ARG A 179 14.49 -3.61 3.38
CA ARG A 179 13.92 -4.83 3.97
C ARG A 179 14.17 -4.80 5.49
N ASP A 180 13.21 -5.28 6.27
CA ASP A 180 13.39 -5.45 7.71
C ASP A 180 14.25 -6.68 8.04
N ALA A 181 14.54 -6.90 9.32
CA ALA A 181 15.33 -8.02 9.81
C ALA A 181 14.74 -9.41 9.47
N GLN A 182 13.45 -9.46 9.09
CA GLN A 182 12.78 -10.67 8.62
C GLN A 182 12.70 -10.75 7.09
N GLY A 183 13.37 -9.84 6.37
CA GLY A 183 13.40 -9.78 4.91
C GLY A 183 12.11 -9.23 4.27
N ARG A 184 11.16 -8.67 5.06
CA ARG A 184 9.92 -8.09 4.55
C ARG A 184 10.17 -6.67 4.05
N PHE A 185 9.49 -6.27 2.98
CA PHE A 185 9.60 -4.91 2.49
C PHE A 185 9.05 -3.87 3.45
N VAL A 186 9.80 -2.80 3.62
CA VAL A 186 9.36 -1.51 4.15
C VAL A 186 9.18 -0.58 2.98
N LEU A 187 8.00 -0.02 2.85
CA LEU A 187 7.58 0.81 1.72
C LEU A 187 7.61 2.30 2.07
N THR A 188 7.63 3.13 1.03
CA THR A 188 7.49 4.58 1.15
C THR A 188 6.71 5.14 -0.05
N ILE A 189 5.88 6.16 0.18
CA ILE A 189 5.17 6.88 -0.88
C ILE A 189 5.54 8.36 -0.92
N ARG A 190 6.13 8.91 0.14
CA ARG A 190 6.41 10.35 0.25
C ARG A 190 7.31 10.88 -0.87
N GLU A 191 8.26 10.07 -1.33
CA GLU A 191 9.18 10.41 -2.40
C GLU A 191 8.46 10.51 -3.75
N LEU A 192 7.41 9.69 -3.94
CA LEU A 192 6.60 9.69 -5.16
C LEU A 192 5.63 10.87 -5.24
N LEU A 193 5.35 11.52 -4.09
CA LEU A 193 4.42 12.65 -4.00
C LEU A 193 5.08 14.02 -4.29
N GLY A 194 6.27 14.00 -4.86
CA GLY A 194 6.98 15.19 -5.34
C GLY A 194 7.78 15.94 -4.27
N THR A 195 8.69 16.76 -4.77
CA THR A 195 9.53 17.69 -4.02
C THR A 195 8.73 18.87 -3.49
N TRP A 196 9.33 19.69 -2.61
CA TRP A 196 8.70 20.93 -2.15
C TRP A 196 8.37 21.87 -3.33
N ALA A 197 9.33 22.05 -4.23
CA ALA A 197 9.18 22.93 -5.40
C ALA A 197 8.07 22.48 -6.34
N GLU A 198 8.01 21.18 -6.68
CA GLU A 198 6.96 20.62 -7.54
C GLU A 198 5.57 20.79 -6.94
N ASN A 199 5.43 20.60 -5.64
CA ASN A 199 4.16 20.80 -4.97
C ASN A 199 3.80 22.28 -4.85
N ALA A 200 4.75 23.17 -4.50
CA ALA A 200 4.53 24.59 -4.37
C ALA A 200 4.20 25.26 -5.73
N ALA A 201 4.77 24.78 -6.83
CA ALA A 201 4.50 25.31 -8.17
C ALA A 201 3.03 25.17 -8.63
N ARG A 202 2.22 24.39 -7.89
CA ARG A 202 0.78 24.23 -8.15
C ARG A 202 -0.06 25.36 -7.59
N PHE A 203 0.53 26.26 -6.83
CA PHE A 203 -0.16 27.32 -6.10
C PHE A 203 0.44 28.69 -6.42
N THR A 204 -0.40 29.70 -6.37
CA THR A 204 -0.04 31.09 -6.62
C THR A 204 -0.35 31.94 -5.42
N VAL A 205 0.51 32.93 -5.12
CA VAL A 205 0.21 33.97 -4.10
C VAL A 205 -1.06 34.71 -4.51
N GLY A 206 -1.98 34.86 -3.58
CA GLY A 206 -3.30 35.45 -3.83
C GLY A 206 -4.43 34.43 -4.01
N GLU A 207 -4.12 33.16 -4.17
CA GLU A 207 -5.16 32.11 -4.25
C GLU A 207 -5.77 31.81 -2.87
N THR A 208 -7.03 31.38 -2.91
CA THR A 208 -7.72 30.80 -1.76
C THR A 208 -8.00 29.33 -2.05
N VAL A 209 -7.52 28.44 -1.20
CA VAL A 209 -7.61 27.01 -1.37
C VAL A 209 -8.13 26.31 -0.11
N VAL A 210 -8.57 25.06 -0.25
CA VAL A 210 -8.91 24.21 0.90
C VAL A 210 -7.62 23.63 1.48
N GLY A 211 -7.51 23.66 2.81
CA GLY A 211 -6.45 23.01 3.56
C GLY A 211 -7.00 22.18 4.70
N ILE A 212 -6.18 21.29 5.24
CA ILE A 212 -6.50 20.45 6.40
C ILE A 212 -5.59 20.87 7.55
N VAL A 213 -6.18 21.21 8.69
CA VAL A 213 -5.43 21.51 9.93
C VAL A 213 -4.68 20.25 10.37
N ARG A 214 -3.36 20.35 10.54
CA ARG A 214 -2.51 19.25 10.98
C ARG A 214 -2.09 19.38 12.43
N SER A 215 -1.77 20.59 12.88
CA SER A 215 -1.56 20.90 14.29
C SER A 215 -1.88 22.36 14.58
N VAL A 216 -2.25 22.62 15.82
CA VAL A 216 -2.46 23.98 16.35
C VAL A 216 -1.45 24.17 17.47
N GLU A 217 -0.56 25.15 17.28
CA GLU A 217 0.50 25.49 18.20
C GLU A 217 0.31 26.94 18.68
N ASP A 218 0.93 27.33 19.77
CA ASP A 218 0.82 28.71 20.32
C ASP A 218 1.27 29.79 19.32
N TYR A 219 2.25 29.44 18.47
CA TYR A 219 2.83 30.36 17.48
C TYR A 219 2.17 30.27 16.10
N GLY A 220 1.20 29.40 15.90
CA GLY A 220 0.46 29.29 14.64
C GLY A 220 -0.14 27.92 14.36
N THR A 221 -0.94 27.86 13.31
CA THR A 221 -1.65 26.67 12.88
C THR A 221 -1.00 26.13 11.62
N PHE A 222 -0.56 24.86 11.66
CA PHE A 222 -0.07 24.15 10.47
C PHE A 222 -1.22 23.60 9.66
N ILE A 223 -1.28 23.99 8.41
CA ILE A 223 -2.36 23.62 7.48
C ILE A 223 -1.74 23.02 6.24
N GLU A 224 -2.11 21.79 5.95
CA GLU A 224 -1.70 21.11 4.74
C GLU A 224 -2.62 21.52 3.58
N ILE A 225 -2.04 21.93 2.46
CA ILE A 225 -2.77 22.34 1.25
C ILE A 225 -2.60 21.35 0.09
N ALA A 226 -1.64 20.44 0.21
CA ALA A 226 -1.48 19.25 -0.64
C ALA A 226 -0.66 18.20 0.12
N PRO A 227 -0.74 16.90 -0.24
CA PRO A 227 0.21 15.91 0.27
C PRO A 227 1.65 16.41 0.10
N ASN A 228 2.49 16.24 1.12
CA ASN A 228 3.84 16.79 1.20
C ASN A 228 3.96 18.32 1.28
N LEU A 229 2.88 19.09 1.29
CA LEU A 229 2.97 20.55 1.33
C LEU A 229 2.08 21.15 2.41
N ALA A 230 2.70 21.72 3.44
CA ALA A 230 2.01 22.43 4.51
C ALA A 230 2.49 23.87 4.60
N GLY A 231 1.57 24.76 4.96
CA GLY A 231 1.84 26.15 5.30
C GLY A 231 1.53 26.44 6.76
N LEU A 232 1.91 27.64 7.21
CA LEU A 232 1.67 28.16 8.55
C LEU A 232 0.75 29.37 8.47
N ALA A 233 -0.36 29.31 9.19
CA ALA A 233 -1.25 30.44 9.47
C ALA A 233 -1.03 30.95 10.89
N GLU A 234 -1.50 32.15 11.19
CA GLU A 234 -1.55 32.68 12.55
C GLU A 234 -2.38 31.78 13.46
N SER A 235 -2.07 31.79 14.75
CA SER A 235 -2.82 30.99 15.73
C SER A 235 -4.28 31.40 15.74
N CYS A 236 -5.16 30.42 15.69
CA CYS A 236 -6.59 30.61 15.69
C CYS A 236 -7.26 29.66 16.66
N THR A 237 -8.09 30.19 17.54
CA THR A 237 -8.84 29.39 18.52
C THR A 237 -9.99 28.63 17.88
N GLY A 238 -10.30 27.45 18.43
CA GLY A 238 -11.45 26.65 17.99
C GLY A 238 -11.19 25.74 16.79
N LEU A 239 -9.95 25.64 16.31
CA LEU A 239 -9.56 24.69 15.28
C LEU A 239 -9.08 23.36 15.89
N THR A 240 -9.36 22.27 15.20
CA THR A 240 -8.92 20.93 15.60
C THR A 240 -8.17 20.24 14.46
N PRO A 241 -7.16 19.39 14.75
CA PRO A 241 -6.50 18.58 13.75
C PRO A 241 -7.51 17.74 12.96
N GLY A 242 -7.32 17.67 11.64
CA GLY A 242 -8.23 16.98 10.70
C GLY A 242 -9.35 17.88 10.14
N GLN A 243 -9.58 19.06 10.69
CA GLN A 243 -10.58 19.99 10.23
C GLN A 243 -10.19 20.59 8.87
N ALA A 244 -11.15 20.64 7.93
CA ALA A 244 -10.99 21.33 6.67
C ALA A 244 -11.27 22.84 6.85
N VAL A 245 -10.40 23.67 6.29
CA VAL A 245 -10.49 25.14 6.35
C VAL A 245 -10.18 25.75 4.98
N SER A 246 -10.73 26.93 4.72
CA SER A 246 -10.35 27.73 3.56
C SER A 246 -9.22 28.69 3.94
N VAL A 247 -8.13 28.66 3.16
CA VAL A 247 -6.93 29.45 3.42
C VAL A 247 -6.51 30.26 2.21
N TYR A 248 -6.16 31.51 2.44
CA TYR A 248 -5.56 32.40 1.45
C TYR A 248 -4.04 32.27 1.51
N ILE A 249 -3.40 32.12 0.36
CA ILE A 249 -1.94 32.02 0.23
C ILE A 249 -1.36 33.43 0.21
N LYS A 250 -0.80 33.86 1.35
CA LYS A 250 -0.21 35.19 1.50
C LYS A 250 1.19 35.29 0.90
N ASN A 251 2.00 34.23 1.03
CA ASN A 251 3.37 34.22 0.54
C ASN A 251 3.91 32.79 0.37
N ILE A 252 4.76 32.58 -0.62
CA ILE A 252 5.48 31.33 -0.89
C ILE A 252 6.97 31.67 -0.85
N LEU A 253 7.75 31.05 0.05
CA LEU A 253 9.15 31.34 0.34
C LEU A 253 10.02 30.09 0.11
N PRO A 254 10.49 29.86 -1.14
CA PRO A 254 11.25 28.66 -1.49
C PRO A 254 12.53 28.50 -0.68
N GLU A 255 13.25 29.58 -0.42
CA GLU A 255 14.51 29.60 0.33
C GLU A 255 14.37 29.10 1.79
N LYS A 256 13.14 29.05 2.29
CA LYS A 256 12.80 28.56 3.65
C LYS A 256 11.87 27.35 3.64
N MET A 257 11.42 26.93 2.43
CA MET A 257 10.35 25.94 2.26
C MET A 257 9.12 26.27 3.12
N LYS A 258 8.69 27.53 3.11
CA LYS A 258 7.57 28.04 3.91
C LYS A 258 6.48 28.63 3.03
N ILE A 259 5.24 28.31 3.38
CA ILE A 259 4.05 28.96 2.83
C ILE A 259 3.35 29.67 3.99
N LYS A 260 3.14 30.98 3.83
CA LYS A 260 2.35 31.78 4.78
C LYS A 260 0.90 31.77 4.34
N LEU A 261 0.03 31.38 5.25
CA LEU A 261 -1.40 31.25 5.03
C LEU A 261 -2.18 32.21 5.91
N VAL A 262 -3.38 32.59 5.47
CA VAL A 262 -4.39 33.28 6.28
C VAL A 262 -5.66 32.46 6.22
N ILE A 263 -6.23 32.11 7.36
CA ILE A 263 -7.47 31.37 7.46
C ILE A 263 -8.62 32.32 7.12
N VAL A 264 -9.40 31.96 6.09
CA VAL A 264 -10.53 32.78 5.62
C VAL A 264 -11.84 32.23 6.15
N ASN A 265 -11.98 30.91 6.20
CA ASN A 265 -13.20 30.26 6.70
C ASN A 265 -12.83 29.00 7.50
N HIS A 266 -13.40 28.90 8.72
CA HIS A 266 -13.17 27.81 9.67
C HIS A 266 -14.15 26.65 9.54
N ALA A 267 -15.26 26.83 8.83
CA ALA A 267 -16.37 25.90 8.83
C ALA A 267 -16.67 25.39 7.42
N LEU A 268 -15.77 24.56 6.88
CA LEU A 268 -16.13 23.78 5.69
C LEU A 268 -16.92 22.56 6.16
N SER A 269 -18.17 22.50 5.70
CA SER A 269 -19.17 21.50 6.16
C SER A 269 -18.89 20.07 5.69
N GLN A 270 -17.91 19.84 4.81
CA GLN A 270 -17.60 18.53 4.28
C GLN A 270 -16.18 18.11 4.66
N PRO A 271 -15.99 16.83 5.08
CA PRO A 271 -14.67 16.30 5.26
C PRO A 271 -13.90 16.37 3.93
N HIS A 272 -12.72 16.93 3.96
CA HIS A 272 -11.85 17.00 2.80
C HIS A 272 -10.71 16.00 2.97
N ARG A 273 -10.41 15.27 1.90
CA ARG A 273 -9.26 14.37 1.83
C ARG A 273 -8.52 14.64 0.54
N PHE A 274 -7.21 14.78 0.64
CA PHE A 274 -6.38 14.91 -0.54
C PHE A 274 -6.21 13.56 -1.25
N GLU A 275 -6.37 13.57 -2.56
CA GLU A 275 -5.97 12.45 -3.40
C GLU A 275 -4.45 12.40 -3.53
N LEU A 276 -3.91 11.19 -3.60
CA LEU A 276 -2.49 10.99 -3.86
C LEU A 276 -2.20 11.36 -5.32
N ARG A 277 -1.38 12.38 -5.50
CA ARG A 277 -0.86 12.76 -6.81
C ARG A 277 0.59 12.35 -6.89
N TYR A 278 0.87 11.40 -7.76
CA TYR A 278 2.21 10.92 -8.02
C TYR A 278 2.90 11.81 -9.04
N PHE A 279 4.14 12.21 -8.76
CA PHE A 279 5.05 12.86 -9.69
C PHE A 279 5.99 11.84 -10.35
N ILE A 280 6.21 10.72 -9.67
CA ILE A 280 7.03 9.60 -10.15
C ILE A 280 6.14 8.35 -10.07
N THR A 281 5.96 7.66 -11.20
CA THR A 281 5.02 6.54 -11.32
C THR A 281 5.65 5.21 -11.68
N GLU A 282 6.93 5.22 -12.12
CA GLU A 282 7.65 4.02 -12.56
C GLU A 282 9.16 4.24 -12.47
N GLY A 283 9.92 3.18 -12.59
CA GLY A 283 11.39 3.20 -12.61
C GLY A 283 12.01 2.95 -11.26
N HIS A 284 13.20 3.51 -11.06
CA HIS A 284 14.04 3.36 -9.88
C HIS A 284 14.50 4.71 -9.36
N LEU A 285 14.57 4.86 -8.04
CA LEU A 285 15.04 6.05 -7.36
C LEU A 285 16.35 5.75 -6.62
N ASP A 286 17.47 6.26 -7.12
CA ASP A 286 18.74 6.21 -6.37
C ASP A 286 18.71 7.13 -5.17
N ARG A 287 18.21 8.35 -5.39
CA ARG A 287 18.13 9.42 -4.38
C ARG A 287 16.96 10.35 -4.66
N TRP A 288 16.32 10.81 -3.63
CA TRP A 288 15.29 11.84 -3.68
C TRP A 288 15.60 12.97 -2.72
N VAL A 289 15.44 14.23 -3.17
CA VAL A 289 15.68 15.43 -2.39
C VAL A 289 14.41 16.28 -2.39
N TYR A 290 13.77 16.38 -1.24
CA TYR A 290 12.59 17.22 -1.06
C TYR A 290 12.91 18.70 -1.00
N SER A 291 14.03 19.05 -0.36
CA SER A 291 14.43 20.43 -0.07
C SER A 291 14.84 21.17 -1.33
N THR A 292 14.46 22.46 -1.38
CA THR A 292 14.98 23.38 -2.39
C THR A 292 16.49 23.60 -2.22
N PRO A 293 17.23 23.91 -3.28
CA PRO A 293 18.68 24.13 -3.19
C PRO A 293 19.08 25.23 -2.21
N GLU A 294 18.25 26.25 -2.09
CA GLU A 294 18.50 27.44 -1.26
C GLU A 294 18.19 27.21 0.22
N CYS A 295 17.40 26.18 0.55
CA CYS A 295 17.02 25.93 1.94
C CYS A 295 18.14 25.20 2.69
N PRO A 296 18.57 25.70 3.86
CA PRO A 296 19.59 25.04 4.65
C PRO A 296 19.13 23.72 5.28
N LYS A 297 17.82 23.55 5.47
CA LYS A 297 17.25 22.31 5.99
C LYS A 297 17.17 21.29 4.87
N ARG A 298 17.92 20.19 4.99
CA ARG A 298 17.88 19.06 4.04
C ARG A 298 16.91 18.00 4.51
N ILE A 299 16.00 17.63 3.62
CA ILE A 299 15.11 16.46 3.72
C ILE A 299 15.34 15.65 2.46
N GLU A 300 15.86 14.46 2.60
CA GLU A 300 16.22 13.59 1.48
C GLU A 300 16.11 12.12 1.86
N THR A 301 16.04 11.27 0.88
CA THR A 301 16.12 9.82 0.99
C THR A 301 17.19 9.33 0.02
N ASP A 302 18.15 8.58 0.54
CA ASP A 302 19.17 7.90 -0.24
C ASP A 302 18.87 6.39 -0.16
N PHE A 303 18.46 5.82 -1.28
CA PHE A 303 18.08 4.41 -1.34
C PHE A 303 19.30 3.49 -1.44
N ALA A 304 20.45 3.98 -1.95
CA ALA A 304 21.69 3.21 -2.01
C ALA A 304 22.25 2.90 -0.61
N VAL A 305 22.13 3.86 0.32
CA VAL A 305 22.56 3.67 1.72
C VAL A 305 21.60 2.75 2.48
N ALA A 306 20.32 2.79 2.15
CA ALA A 306 19.30 1.93 2.75
C ALA A 306 19.51 0.43 2.43
N ALA A 307 20.14 0.12 1.31
CA ALA A 307 20.52 -1.26 0.95
C ALA A 307 21.61 -1.86 1.84
N CYS A 308 22.42 -1.02 2.51
CA CYS A 308 23.58 -1.46 3.33
C CYS A 308 23.25 -1.59 4.83
N ASN A 309 22.11 -1.10 5.30
CA ASN A 309 21.68 -1.18 6.71
C ASN A 309 20.33 -1.91 6.79
N PRO A 310 20.31 -3.24 6.98
CA PRO A 310 19.10 -3.92 7.43
C PRO A 310 18.87 -3.48 8.89
N GLY A 311 17.84 -2.63 9.12
CA GLY A 311 17.41 -2.11 10.43
C GLY A 311 16.89 -3.20 11.36
#